data_a0533211a27525e4174a4438c7075c60
#
_entry.id   a0533211a27525e4174a4438c7075c60
#
_cell.length_a   1.000
_cell.length_b   1.000
_cell.length_c   1.000
_cell.angle_alpha   90.00
_cell.angle_beta   90.00
_cell.angle_gamma   90.00
#
_symmetry.space_group_name_H-M   'P 1'
#
loop_
_entity.id
_entity.type
_entity.pdbx_description
1 polymer ?
#
loop_
_entity_poly.entity_id
_entity_poly.type
_entity_poly.pdbx_seq_one_letter_code
_entity_poly.pdbx_strand_id
1 'polypeptide(L)'
;MYKRQVSGFISDIENRPPKRAAILKINVENIETPEQYTQFDIIESEKTKGEIFVSPDIAICDECKEEMFDKKNRRYLHPFINCTCCGPRLTILDSLPYDRERTSMKEFPMCPDCAKEYNAPATRRYDAQPVCCNECGPEVYLIGREERGREAITYARKTIAGGGIVAIKGIGGFHLCCDASNETVAVSYTHLRAHET
;
A
#
# COMPACT_ATOMS: atom_id res chain seq x y z
N MET A 1 23.97 -10.25 31.98
CA MET A 1 23.47 -10.75 30.68
C MET A 1 22.53 -9.77 30.03
N TYR A 2 21.53 -9.24 30.73
CA TYR A 2 20.54 -8.25 30.21
C TYR A 2 21.13 -6.96 29.62
N LYS A 3 22.11 -6.31 30.26
CA LYS A 3 22.67 -5.03 29.74
C LYS A 3 23.24 -5.13 28.33
N ARG A 4 23.84 -6.27 27.98
CA ARG A 4 24.40 -6.48 26.63
C ARG A 4 23.32 -6.69 25.59
N GLN A 5 22.19 -7.29 25.96
CA GLN A 5 21.04 -7.47 25.09
C GLN A 5 20.31 -6.14 24.83
N VAL A 6 20.10 -5.33 25.87
CA VAL A 6 19.50 -4.00 25.74
C VAL A 6 20.36 -3.08 24.85
N SER A 7 21.68 -3.04 25.10
CA SER A 7 22.58 -2.25 24.26
C SER A 7 22.60 -2.73 22.80
N GLY A 8 22.52 -4.05 22.58
CA GLY A 8 22.39 -4.64 21.25
C GLY A 8 21.09 -4.23 20.56
N PHE A 9 19.98 -4.27 21.28
CA PHE A 9 18.67 -3.86 20.77
C PHE A 9 18.64 -2.37 20.38
N ILE A 10 19.16 -1.48 21.23
CA ILE A 10 19.26 -0.05 20.93
C ILE A 10 20.10 0.18 19.67
N SER A 11 21.27 -0.51 19.59
CA SER A 11 22.15 -0.41 18.43
C SER A 11 21.48 -0.92 17.14
N ASP A 12 20.65 -1.96 17.23
CA ASP A 12 19.90 -2.48 16.09
C ASP A 12 18.85 -1.49 15.60
N ILE A 13 18.14 -0.85 16.53
CA ILE A 13 17.19 0.23 16.18
C ILE A 13 17.91 1.38 15.49
N GLU A 14 19.04 1.84 16.02
CA GLU A 14 19.80 2.97 15.47
C GLU A 14 20.37 2.69 14.09
N ASN A 15 20.97 1.51 13.90
CA ASN A 15 21.82 1.21 12.75
C ASN A 15 21.15 0.30 11.71
N ARG A 16 20.07 -0.37 12.05
CA ARG A 16 19.33 -1.32 11.19
C ARG A 16 17.83 -1.12 11.22
N PRO A 17 17.32 0.12 11.16
CA PRO A 17 15.90 0.36 11.13
C PRO A 17 15.29 -0.25 9.85
N PRO A 18 13.97 -0.53 9.83
CA PRO A 18 13.29 -0.92 8.62
C PRO A 18 13.54 0.06 7.48
N LYS A 19 13.65 -0.44 6.24
CA LYS A 19 14.15 0.26 5.03
C LYS A 19 13.58 1.67 4.78
N ARG A 20 12.41 2.01 5.37
CA ARG A 20 11.77 3.32 5.23
C ARG A 20 11.51 4.04 6.56
N ALA A 21 11.99 3.49 7.66
CA ALA A 21 11.92 4.15 8.94
C ALA A 21 12.99 5.24 9.02
N ALA A 22 12.58 6.45 9.36
CA ALA A 22 13.48 7.56 9.67
C ALA A 22 13.45 7.78 11.18
N ILE A 23 14.52 7.39 11.88
CA ILE A 23 14.64 7.62 13.31
C ILE A 23 15.29 8.99 13.50
N LEU A 24 14.52 9.96 13.94
CA LEU A 24 14.98 11.34 14.14
C LEU A 24 15.62 11.53 15.51
N LYS A 25 15.21 10.74 16.51
CA LYS A 25 15.72 10.85 17.88
C LYS A 25 15.42 9.56 18.65
N ILE A 26 16.38 9.12 19.47
CA ILE A 26 16.21 8.06 20.46
C ILE A 26 16.50 8.63 21.84
N ASN A 27 15.54 8.49 22.75
CA ASN A 27 15.74 8.75 24.16
C ASN A 27 15.79 7.42 24.90
N VAL A 28 16.81 7.24 25.73
CA VAL A 28 16.97 6.04 26.56
C VAL A 28 16.94 6.48 28.02
N GLU A 29 15.95 5.98 28.78
CA GLU A 29 15.81 6.27 30.20
C GLU A 29 15.99 4.99 31.00
N ASN A 30 16.73 5.08 32.11
CA ASN A 30 16.85 3.97 33.05
C ASN A 30 15.73 4.08 34.09
N ILE A 31 14.92 3.04 34.22
CA ILE A 31 13.85 2.95 35.22
C ILE A 31 14.45 2.29 36.48
N GLU A 32 14.40 2.99 37.62
CA GLU A 32 14.95 2.51 38.86
C GLU A 32 14.15 1.35 39.49
N THR A 33 12.83 1.34 39.25
CA THR A 33 11.90 0.29 39.68
C THR A 33 11.22 -0.35 38.48
N PRO A 34 11.87 -1.29 37.80
CA PRO A 34 11.29 -1.90 36.59
C PRO A 34 10.05 -2.72 36.95
N GLU A 35 8.96 -2.50 36.23
CA GLU A 35 7.84 -3.41 36.22
C GLU A 35 8.33 -4.77 35.71
N GLN A 36 7.92 -5.86 36.41
CA GLN A 36 8.26 -7.20 35.96
C GLN A 36 7.30 -7.66 34.89
N TYR A 37 7.68 -7.43 33.61
CA TYR A 37 6.98 -8.02 32.49
C TYR A 37 7.37 -9.49 32.33
N THR A 38 6.37 -10.36 32.23
CA THR A 38 6.57 -11.79 32.04
C THR A 38 6.63 -12.18 30.55
N GLN A 39 6.08 -11.36 29.70
CA GLN A 39 6.01 -11.58 28.24
C GLN A 39 5.91 -10.25 27.49
N PHE A 40 6.00 -10.31 26.18
CA PHE A 40 5.79 -9.18 25.27
C PHE A 40 4.39 -9.30 24.69
N ASP A 41 3.52 -8.36 25.02
CA ASP A 41 2.15 -8.31 24.56
C ASP A 41 1.93 -7.08 23.67
N ILE A 42 1.08 -7.24 22.65
CA ILE A 42 0.55 -6.13 21.87
C ILE A 42 -0.73 -5.67 22.56
N ILE A 43 -0.71 -4.47 23.09
CA ILE A 43 -1.90 -3.86 23.72
C ILE A 43 -2.67 -3.02 22.70
N GLU A 44 -4.00 -2.97 22.86
CA GLU A 44 -4.83 -2.10 22.04
C GLU A 44 -4.45 -0.63 22.23
N SER A 45 -4.42 0.12 21.12
CA SER A 45 -4.13 1.55 21.16
C SER A 45 -5.22 2.30 21.92
N GLU A 46 -4.83 3.15 22.87
CA GLU A 46 -5.75 4.08 23.50
C GLU A 46 -6.24 5.09 22.46
N LYS A 47 -7.58 5.29 22.41
CA LYS A 47 -8.22 6.27 21.49
C LYS A 47 -8.03 7.70 21.99
N THR A 48 -6.79 8.12 22.21
CA THR A 48 -6.46 9.48 22.65
C THR A 48 -6.38 10.44 21.47
N LYS A 49 -6.78 11.70 21.69
CA LYS A 49 -6.57 12.79 20.73
C LYS A 49 -5.10 13.22 20.81
N GLY A 50 -4.24 12.58 20.03
CA GLY A 50 -2.84 13.00 19.88
C GLY A 50 -2.62 13.68 18.52
N GLU A 51 -1.57 14.47 18.41
CA GLU A 51 -1.07 14.95 17.12
C GLU A 51 -0.44 13.75 16.38
N ILE A 52 -1.25 13.06 15.57
CA ILE A 52 -0.79 11.91 14.78
C ILE A 52 -0.45 12.43 13.39
N PHE A 53 0.82 12.30 13.02
CA PHE A 53 1.27 12.57 11.67
C PHE A 53 1.00 11.34 10.78
N VAL A 54 0.19 11.53 9.74
CA VAL A 54 0.00 10.52 8.69
C VAL A 54 0.97 10.81 7.57
N SER A 55 1.78 9.80 7.21
CA SER A 55 2.71 9.93 6.09
C SER A 55 1.95 10.15 4.77
N PRO A 56 2.55 10.82 3.77
CA PRO A 56 2.01 10.86 2.43
C PRO A 56 1.94 9.45 1.83
N ASP A 57 1.20 9.32 0.74
CA ASP A 57 1.17 8.09 -0.06
C ASP A 57 2.57 7.70 -0.53
N ILE A 58 2.84 6.42 -0.53
CA ILE A 58 4.15 5.87 -0.85
C ILE A 58 4.05 4.98 -2.08
N ALA A 59 4.91 5.22 -3.07
CA ALA A 59 4.98 4.39 -4.27
C ALA A 59 5.21 2.91 -3.92
N ILE A 60 4.74 2.03 -4.81
CA ILE A 60 4.86 0.58 -4.66
C ILE A 60 6.34 0.17 -4.39
N CYS A 61 6.56 -0.68 -3.41
CA CYS A 61 7.87 -1.27 -3.12
C CYS A 61 8.18 -2.44 -4.07
N ASP A 62 9.46 -2.80 -4.17
CA ASP A 62 9.91 -3.84 -5.10
C ASP A 62 9.24 -5.18 -4.80
N GLU A 63 9.11 -5.56 -3.53
CA GLU A 63 8.48 -6.80 -3.12
C GLU A 63 6.99 -6.86 -3.50
N CYS A 64 6.24 -5.77 -3.33
CA CYS A 64 4.85 -5.71 -3.78
C CYS A 64 4.75 -5.70 -5.31
N LYS A 65 5.72 -5.09 -6.00
CA LYS A 65 5.81 -5.12 -7.46
C LYS A 65 6.08 -6.55 -7.97
N GLU A 66 7.00 -7.26 -7.35
CA GLU A 66 7.27 -8.67 -7.67
C GLU A 66 6.02 -9.54 -7.48
N GLU A 67 5.35 -9.42 -6.33
CA GLU A 67 4.10 -10.13 -6.07
C GLU A 67 3.00 -9.80 -7.10
N MET A 68 2.90 -8.54 -7.51
CA MET A 68 1.92 -8.10 -8.52
C MET A 68 2.16 -8.73 -9.89
N PHE A 69 3.39 -9.05 -10.23
CA PHE A 69 3.74 -9.70 -11.51
C PHE A 69 3.92 -11.21 -11.41
N ASP A 70 3.91 -11.80 -10.23
CA ASP A 70 3.95 -13.25 -10.05
C ASP A 70 2.57 -13.87 -10.32
N LYS A 71 2.46 -14.65 -11.40
CA LYS A 71 1.22 -15.34 -11.80
C LYS A 71 0.68 -16.31 -10.75
N LYS A 72 1.52 -16.78 -9.83
CA LYS A 72 1.16 -17.70 -8.75
C LYS A 72 0.68 -16.96 -7.50
N ASN A 73 0.93 -15.64 -7.41
CA ASN A 73 0.54 -14.86 -6.26
C ASN A 73 -0.95 -14.50 -6.32
N ARG A 74 -1.62 -14.54 -5.17
CA ARG A 74 -3.04 -14.15 -5.04
C ARG A 74 -3.30 -12.69 -5.42
N ARG A 75 -2.28 -11.83 -5.38
CA ARG A 75 -2.33 -10.41 -5.78
C ARG A 75 -1.80 -10.16 -7.20
N TYR A 76 -1.69 -11.21 -8.01
CA TYR A 76 -1.31 -11.06 -9.42
C TYR A 76 -2.24 -10.06 -10.13
N LEU A 77 -1.65 -9.05 -10.77
CA LEU A 77 -2.36 -7.94 -11.42
C LEU A 77 -3.36 -7.21 -10.52
N HIS A 78 -3.11 -7.15 -9.21
CA HIS A 78 -3.92 -6.36 -8.29
C HIS A 78 -3.39 -4.92 -8.22
N PRO A 79 -4.07 -3.91 -8.79
CA PRO A 79 -3.53 -2.55 -8.90
C PRO A 79 -3.48 -1.81 -7.56
N PHE A 80 -4.21 -2.32 -6.55
CA PHE A 80 -4.25 -1.75 -5.20
C PHE A 80 -3.36 -2.50 -4.21
N ILE A 81 -2.39 -3.28 -4.71
CA ILE A 81 -1.44 -4.00 -3.86
C ILE A 81 -0.63 -3.03 -3.00
N ASN A 82 -0.46 -3.38 -1.73
CA ASN A 82 0.24 -2.58 -0.75
C ASN A 82 0.83 -3.43 0.39
N CYS A 83 1.62 -2.80 1.24
CA CYS A 83 2.09 -3.35 2.51
C CYS A 83 2.34 -2.21 3.51
N THR A 84 2.91 -2.51 4.69
CA THR A 84 3.30 -1.47 5.67
C THR A 84 4.27 -0.44 5.11
N CYS A 85 5.09 -0.81 4.12
CA CYS A 85 6.13 0.07 3.53
C CYS A 85 5.67 0.85 2.30
N CYS A 86 4.51 0.54 1.70
CA CYS A 86 4.06 1.20 0.46
C CYS A 86 2.55 1.23 0.35
N GLY A 87 2.06 2.00 -0.62
CA GLY A 87 0.63 2.16 -0.90
C GLY A 87 0.05 3.45 -0.34
N PRO A 88 -1.29 3.58 -0.40
CA PRO A 88 -1.97 4.79 0.01
C PRO A 88 -1.95 4.98 1.53
N ARG A 89 -1.95 6.23 1.94
CA ARG A 89 -2.04 6.69 3.34
C ARG A 89 -3.03 7.84 3.40
N LEU A 90 -2.57 9.04 3.04
CA LEU A 90 -3.36 10.26 3.11
C LEU A 90 -4.56 10.24 2.16
N THR A 91 -4.42 9.68 0.95
CA THR A 91 -5.50 9.66 -0.06
C THR A 91 -6.70 8.80 0.30
N ILE A 92 -6.56 7.86 1.24
CA ILE A 92 -7.67 7.01 1.70
C ILE A 92 -8.19 7.40 3.08
N LEU A 93 -7.57 8.39 3.74
CA LEU A 93 -7.90 8.79 5.11
C LEU A 93 -9.18 9.64 5.15
N ASP A 94 -10.16 9.23 5.94
CA ASP A 94 -11.37 9.99 6.22
C ASP A 94 -11.19 10.84 7.49
N SER A 95 -10.58 10.25 8.54
CA SER A 95 -10.35 10.93 9.83
C SER A 95 -9.24 10.24 10.62
N LEU A 96 -8.63 10.96 11.58
CA LEU A 96 -7.65 10.44 12.53
C LEU A 96 -8.32 9.70 13.70
N PRO A 97 -7.59 8.74 14.32
CA PRO A 97 -6.31 8.14 13.94
C PRO A 97 -6.39 7.31 12.65
N TYR A 98 -5.22 6.96 12.08
CA TYR A 98 -5.13 6.20 10.83
C TYR A 98 -5.39 4.70 11.09
N ASP A 99 -6.66 4.36 11.25
CA ASP A 99 -7.16 3.00 11.39
C ASP A 99 -8.05 2.65 10.21
N ARG A 100 -8.12 1.37 9.81
CA ARG A 100 -8.88 0.92 8.63
C ARG A 100 -10.33 1.42 8.63
N GLU A 101 -11.01 1.40 9.78
CA GLU A 101 -12.39 1.88 9.96
C GLU A 101 -12.57 3.37 9.68
N ARG A 102 -11.45 4.13 9.69
CA ARG A 102 -11.41 5.57 9.44
C ARG A 102 -10.80 5.92 8.08
N THR A 103 -10.76 4.96 7.21
CA THR A 103 -10.33 5.10 5.81
C THR A 103 -11.42 4.63 4.87
N SER A 104 -11.33 4.96 3.57
CA SER A 104 -12.22 4.42 2.54
C SER A 104 -12.16 2.89 2.44
N MET A 105 -11.15 2.25 3.04
CA MET A 105 -11.05 0.77 3.09
C MET A 105 -12.03 0.10 4.05
N LYS A 106 -12.77 0.86 4.87
CA LYS A 106 -13.88 0.33 5.68
C LYS A 106 -14.97 -0.36 4.85
N GLU A 107 -15.13 0.08 3.59
CA GLU A 107 -16.09 -0.49 2.65
C GLU A 107 -15.66 -1.84 2.08
N PHE A 108 -14.42 -2.27 2.33
CA PHE A 108 -13.81 -3.48 1.81
C PHE A 108 -13.42 -4.44 2.96
N PRO A 109 -14.35 -5.24 3.49
CA PRO A 109 -14.05 -6.23 4.53
C PRO A 109 -12.97 -7.19 4.07
N MET A 110 -11.97 -7.43 4.92
CA MET A 110 -10.88 -8.34 4.59
C MET A 110 -11.36 -9.78 4.46
N CYS A 111 -10.91 -10.48 3.41
CA CYS A 111 -11.04 -11.93 3.34
C CYS A 111 -10.17 -12.60 4.44
N PRO A 112 -10.42 -13.89 4.79
CA PRO A 112 -9.68 -14.57 5.85
C PRO A 112 -8.16 -14.52 5.69
N ASP A 113 -7.65 -14.64 4.48
CA ASP A 113 -6.21 -14.58 4.22
C ASP A 113 -5.63 -13.19 4.43
N CYS A 114 -6.32 -12.13 4.00
CA CYS A 114 -5.89 -10.77 4.26
C CYS A 114 -5.95 -10.44 5.76
N ALA A 115 -6.99 -10.91 6.46
CA ALA A 115 -7.10 -10.75 7.91
C ALA A 115 -5.97 -11.48 8.65
N LYS A 116 -5.60 -12.69 8.20
CA LYS A 116 -4.46 -13.43 8.74
C LYS A 116 -3.14 -12.68 8.57
N GLU A 117 -2.88 -12.13 7.40
CA GLU A 117 -1.68 -11.30 7.16
C GLU A 117 -1.70 -10.02 8.00
N TYR A 118 -2.86 -9.36 8.11
CA TYR A 118 -3.03 -8.14 8.88
C TYR A 118 -2.74 -8.33 10.38
N ASN A 119 -3.17 -9.46 10.95
CA ASN A 119 -3.02 -9.74 12.37
C ASN A 119 -1.68 -10.44 12.73
N ALA A 120 -0.88 -10.86 11.77
CA ALA A 120 0.35 -11.59 12.03
C ALA A 120 1.60 -10.68 12.01
N PRO A 121 2.24 -10.43 13.17
CA PRO A 121 3.37 -9.48 13.30
C PRO A 121 4.56 -9.77 12.39
N ALA A 122 4.76 -11.03 12.01
CA ALA A 122 5.85 -11.45 11.12
C ALA A 122 5.59 -11.17 9.63
N THR A 123 4.41 -10.72 9.26
CA THR A 123 4.08 -10.45 7.86
C THR A 123 4.40 -9.02 7.46
N ARG A 124 4.68 -8.79 6.17
CA ARG A 124 4.86 -7.46 5.61
C ARG A 124 3.57 -6.61 5.59
N ARG A 125 2.43 -7.22 5.92
CA ARG A 125 1.11 -6.58 5.94
C ARG A 125 0.50 -6.47 7.31
N TYR A 126 1.30 -6.77 8.34
CA TYR A 126 0.88 -6.55 9.72
C TYR A 126 0.45 -5.10 9.92
N ASP A 127 -0.77 -4.91 10.41
CA ASP A 127 -1.37 -3.58 10.67
C ASP A 127 -1.35 -2.61 9.47
N ALA A 128 -1.27 -3.14 8.24
CA ALA A 128 -1.33 -2.34 7.03
C ALA A 128 -2.79 -2.00 6.69
N GLN A 129 -3.24 -0.81 7.08
CA GLN A 129 -4.65 -0.40 6.96
C GLN A 129 -5.26 -0.59 5.57
N PRO A 130 -4.52 -0.33 4.45
CA PRO A 130 -5.07 -0.53 3.10
C PRO A 130 -5.01 -1.97 2.59
N VAL A 131 -4.58 -2.97 3.41
CA VAL A 131 -4.41 -4.34 2.95
C VAL A 131 -5.66 -4.91 2.28
N CYS A 132 -5.47 -5.48 1.09
CA CYS A 132 -6.50 -6.14 0.30
C CYS A 132 -5.90 -7.09 -0.74
N CYS A 133 -6.76 -7.78 -1.46
CA CYS A 133 -6.39 -8.60 -2.62
C CYS A 133 -7.51 -8.55 -3.67
N ASN A 134 -7.36 -9.32 -4.75
CA ASN A 134 -8.35 -9.36 -5.82
C ASN A 134 -9.75 -9.87 -5.39
N GLU A 135 -9.87 -10.49 -4.22
CA GLU A 135 -11.15 -11.01 -3.70
C GLU A 135 -11.87 -10.02 -2.78
N CYS A 136 -11.11 -9.22 -2.03
CA CYS A 136 -11.68 -8.39 -0.98
C CYS A 136 -11.36 -6.89 -1.10
N GLY A 137 -10.63 -6.49 -2.12
CA GLY A 137 -10.26 -5.09 -2.35
C GLY A 137 -11.12 -4.38 -3.39
N PRO A 138 -10.82 -3.11 -3.63
CA PRO A 138 -11.40 -2.38 -4.74
C PRO A 138 -11.06 -3.05 -6.07
N GLU A 139 -11.94 -2.89 -7.04
CA GLU A 139 -11.82 -3.52 -8.35
C GLU A 139 -11.83 -2.47 -9.46
N VAL A 140 -11.00 -2.65 -10.46
CA VAL A 140 -11.07 -1.90 -11.71
C VAL A 140 -12.01 -2.59 -12.70
N TYR A 141 -12.69 -1.83 -13.54
CA TYR A 141 -13.56 -2.36 -14.57
C TYR A 141 -13.47 -1.51 -15.86
N LEU A 142 -13.90 -2.09 -16.98
CA LEU A 142 -13.99 -1.37 -18.24
C LEU A 142 -15.39 -0.77 -18.40
N ILE A 143 -15.47 0.53 -18.67
CA ILE A 143 -16.75 1.20 -18.95
C ILE A 143 -17.31 0.68 -20.28
N GLY A 144 -18.57 0.24 -20.26
CA GLY A 144 -19.26 -0.30 -21.44
C GLY A 144 -18.88 -1.75 -21.79
N ARG A 145 -18.20 -2.47 -20.91
CA ARG A 145 -17.80 -3.87 -21.07
C ARG A 145 -18.01 -4.66 -19.76
N GLU A 146 -17.94 -5.99 -19.86
CA GLU A 146 -18.12 -6.87 -18.71
C GLU A 146 -16.82 -7.18 -17.96
N GLU A 147 -15.67 -6.94 -18.60
CA GLU A 147 -14.36 -7.28 -18.01
C GLU A 147 -14.08 -6.45 -16.75
N ARG A 148 -13.71 -7.16 -15.67
CA ARG A 148 -13.39 -6.62 -14.35
C ARG A 148 -12.05 -7.13 -13.84
N GLY A 149 -11.49 -6.46 -12.86
CA GLY A 149 -10.28 -6.87 -12.16
C GLY A 149 -9.13 -7.19 -13.10
N ARG A 150 -8.60 -8.39 -13.02
CA ARG A 150 -7.48 -8.87 -13.85
C ARG A 150 -7.80 -8.89 -15.34
N GLU A 151 -9.04 -9.19 -15.69
CA GLU A 151 -9.48 -9.24 -17.09
C GLU A 151 -9.49 -7.83 -17.69
N ALA A 152 -9.99 -6.84 -16.95
CA ALA A 152 -9.95 -5.45 -17.37
C ALA A 152 -8.51 -4.94 -17.58
N ILE A 153 -7.60 -5.25 -16.65
CA ILE A 153 -6.18 -4.90 -16.79
C ILE A 153 -5.54 -5.59 -17.99
N THR A 154 -5.85 -6.87 -18.17
CA THR A 154 -5.33 -7.65 -19.29
C THR A 154 -5.82 -7.10 -20.62
N TYR A 155 -7.08 -6.72 -20.69
CA TYR A 155 -7.67 -6.08 -21.87
C TYR A 155 -6.98 -4.73 -22.16
N ALA A 156 -6.87 -3.86 -21.16
CA ALA A 156 -6.22 -2.56 -21.31
C ALA A 156 -4.76 -2.70 -21.79
N ARG A 157 -4.00 -3.62 -21.22
CA ARG A 157 -2.62 -3.93 -21.65
C ARG A 157 -2.55 -4.41 -23.10
N LYS A 158 -3.45 -5.30 -23.52
CA LYS A 158 -3.52 -5.77 -24.91
C LYS A 158 -3.90 -4.64 -25.86
N THR A 159 -4.82 -3.76 -25.47
CA THR A 159 -5.21 -2.59 -26.27
C THR A 159 -4.02 -1.67 -26.48
N ILE A 160 -3.27 -1.34 -25.43
CA ILE A 160 -2.07 -0.48 -25.52
C ILE A 160 -1.00 -1.16 -26.40
N ALA A 161 -0.71 -2.44 -26.18
CA ALA A 161 0.27 -3.19 -26.97
C ALA A 161 -0.13 -3.34 -28.44
N GLY A 162 -1.44 -3.32 -28.73
CA GLY A 162 -1.98 -3.34 -30.10
C GLY A 162 -2.07 -1.95 -30.75
N GLY A 163 -1.50 -0.90 -30.13
CA GLY A 163 -1.51 0.46 -30.67
C GLY A 163 -2.79 1.24 -30.37
N GLY A 164 -3.55 0.84 -29.36
CA GLY A 164 -4.71 1.59 -28.88
C GLY A 164 -4.36 2.60 -27.80
N ILE A 165 -5.31 3.49 -27.52
CA ILE A 165 -5.25 4.45 -26.42
C ILE A 165 -6.29 4.06 -25.38
N VAL A 166 -5.91 4.07 -24.10
CA VAL A 166 -6.79 3.73 -22.96
C VAL A 166 -6.87 4.91 -22.02
N ALA A 167 -8.08 5.31 -21.65
CA ALA A 167 -8.32 6.27 -20.57
C ALA A 167 -8.49 5.53 -19.25
N ILE A 168 -7.60 5.79 -18.29
CA ILE A 168 -7.60 5.15 -16.96
C ILE A 168 -8.00 6.17 -15.91
N LYS A 169 -9.08 5.90 -15.16
CA LYS A 169 -9.50 6.74 -14.04
C LYS A 169 -8.53 6.56 -12.87
N GLY A 170 -7.77 7.59 -12.57
CA GLY A 170 -6.98 7.71 -11.36
C GLY A 170 -7.72 8.48 -10.26
N ILE A 171 -7.03 8.82 -9.17
CA ILE A 171 -7.60 9.56 -8.03
C ILE A 171 -8.03 10.97 -8.46
N GLY A 172 -7.18 11.69 -9.17
CA GLY A 172 -7.42 13.08 -9.57
C GLY A 172 -8.18 13.25 -10.89
N GLY A 173 -8.38 12.20 -11.69
CA GLY A 173 -9.00 12.29 -13.01
C GLY A 173 -8.65 11.15 -13.93
N PHE A 174 -8.92 11.29 -15.22
CA PHE A 174 -8.54 10.32 -16.24
C PHE A 174 -7.13 10.57 -16.75
N HIS A 175 -6.38 9.50 -16.93
CA HIS A 175 -5.06 9.49 -17.57
C HIS A 175 -5.16 8.76 -18.91
N LEU A 176 -4.75 9.40 -20.00
CA LEU A 176 -4.62 8.75 -21.29
C LEU A 176 -3.29 7.98 -21.35
N CYS A 177 -3.34 6.72 -21.71
CA CYS A 177 -2.20 5.81 -21.79
C CYS A 177 -2.09 5.21 -23.18
N CYS A 178 -0.90 5.23 -23.78
CA CYS A 178 -0.59 4.61 -25.06
C CYS A 178 0.85 4.07 -25.05
N ASP A 179 1.21 3.31 -26.09
CA ASP A 179 2.60 2.93 -26.35
C ASP A 179 3.35 4.11 -27.01
N ALA A 180 4.19 4.79 -26.24
CA ALA A 180 4.97 5.94 -26.72
C ALA A 180 6.08 5.55 -27.72
N SER A 181 6.42 4.27 -27.85
CA SER A 181 7.36 3.79 -28.88
C SER A 181 6.72 3.63 -30.25
N ASN A 182 5.38 3.67 -30.32
CA ASN A 182 4.62 3.62 -31.59
C ASN A 182 4.31 5.05 -32.06
N GLU A 183 5.02 5.51 -33.10
CA GLU A 183 4.92 6.88 -33.61
C GLU A 183 3.48 7.26 -34.03
N THR A 184 2.77 6.38 -34.71
CA THR A 184 1.40 6.61 -35.16
C THR A 184 0.46 6.84 -33.99
N VAL A 185 0.61 6.06 -32.91
CA VAL A 185 -0.21 6.18 -31.72
C VAL A 185 0.16 7.43 -30.91
N ALA A 186 1.45 7.75 -30.83
CA ALA A 186 1.93 8.96 -30.16
C ALA A 186 1.38 10.23 -30.82
N VAL A 187 1.30 10.27 -32.16
CA VAL A 187 0.66 11.36 -32.91
C VAL A 187 -0.84 11.43 -32.59
N SER A 188 -1.54 10.31 -32.62
CA SER A 188 -2.98 10.24 -32.28
C SER A 188 -3.25 10.70 -30.85
N TYR A 189 -2.41 10.29 -29.89
CA TYR A 189 -2.45 10.75 -28.51
C TYR A 189 -2.30 12.27 -28.40
N THR A 190 -1.33 12.84 -29.12
CA THR A 190 -1.08 14.30 -29.13
C THR A 190 -2.27 15.07 -29.65
N HIS A 191 -2.91 14.57 -30.72
CA HIS A 191 -4.13 15.18 -31.25
C HIS A 191 -5.29 15.16 -30.28
N LEU A 192 -5.54 14.00 -29.60
CA LEU A 192 -6.59 13.92 -28.60
C LEU A 192 -6.38 14.94 -27.48
N ARG A 193 -5.15 15.05 -26.98
CA ARG A 193 -4.83 15.96 -25.87
C ARG A 193 -4.89 17.45 -26.27
N ALA A 194 -4.60 17.79 -27.52
CA ALA A 194 -4.67 19.15 -28.01
C ALA A 194 -6.10 19.71 -28.09
N HIS A 195 -7.11 18.84 -28.10
CA HIS A 195 -8.52 19.23 -28.11
C HIS A 195 -9.11 19.41 -26.70
N GLU A 196 -8.37 19.06 -25.65
CA GLU A 196 -8.79 19.20 -24.24
C GLU A 196 -8.33 20.53 -23.60
N THR A 197 -7.57 21.32 -24.32
CA THR A 197 -7.11 22.68 -23.96
C THR A 197 -7.78 23.73 -24.83
#